data_a716d73b9c1d77c078632c57997371c1
#
_entry.id   a716d73b9c1d77c078632c57997371c1
#
_cell.length_a   1.000
_cell.length_b   1.000
_cell.length_c   1.000
_cell.angle_alpha   90.00
_cell.angle_beta   90.00
_cell.angle_gamma   90.00
#
_symmetry.space_group_name_H-M   'P 1'
#
loop_
_entity.id
_entity.type
_entity.pdbx_description
1 polymer ?
#
loop_
_entity_poly.entity_id
_entity_poly.type
_entity_poly.pdbx_seq_one_letter_code
_entity_poly.pdbx_strand_id
1 'polypeptide(L)'
;AVPMADTVKRADARRRIIETVPRSGLWRAATPQLFRAGELIGALNAGLDGITDEASAMERAGKSVKVVSCRATNIKVTEPGDERLAECLLEGQGGPMPIPEIRVGQGYDSHRLVAGRPLILGGVTIPFEKGLDGHSDADVLLHAVTDAVLGAASLGDIGTHFPPSDPKWKGADSGKLLAAVMDLAQAAGWQVVNLDATVICERPKLGALKA
;
A
#
# COMPACT_ATOMS: atom_id res chain seq x y z
N ALA A 1 -4.54 10.35 -19.97
CA ALA A 1 -4.78 10.30 -21.41
C ALA A 1 -3.55 10.79 -22.19
N VAL A 2 -3.46 10.44 -23.46
CA VAL A 2 -2.38 10.84 -24.39
C VAL A 2 -3.01 11.62 -25.56
N PRO A 3 -2.46 12.77 -25.95
CA PRO A 3 -2.94 13.47 -27.14
C PRO A 3 -2.85 12.56 -28.36
N MET A 4 -3.85 12.62 -29.25
CA MET A 4 -3.84 11.81 -30.47
C MET A 4 -2.74 12.28 -31.43
N ALA A 5 -1.72 11.46 -31.62
CA ALA A 5 -0.60 11.74 -32.53
C ALA A 5 -0.89 11.27 -33.96
N ASP A 6 -1.69 10.21 -34.11
CA ASP A 6 -1.98 9.59 -35.39
C ASP A 6 -3.06 10.33 -36.18
N THR A 7 -3.10 10.08 -37.48
CA THR A 7 -4.21 10.55 -38.33
C THR A 7 -5.43 9.66 -38.13
N VAL A 8 -6.49 10.22 -37.58
CA VAL A 8 -7.73 9.49 -37.31
C VAL A 8 -8.61 9.49 -38.56
N LYS A 9 -9.04 8.30 -38.96
CA LYS A 9 -9.94 8.09 -40.09
C LYS A 9 -11.28 7.53 -39.63
N ARG A 10 -12.37 8.04 -40.13
CA ARG A 10 -13.68 7.42 -40.00
C ARG A 10 -13.93 6.55 -41.24
N ALA A 11 -14.34 5.31 -41.02
CA ALA A 11 -14.64 4.37 -42.10
C ALA A 11 -16.08 3.83 -41.99
N ASP A 12 -16.65 3.41 -43.12
CA ASP A 12 -17.93 2.73 -43.18
C ASP A 12 -17.81 1.24 -42.74
N ALA A 13 -18.96 0.54 -42.69
CA ALA A 13 -19.01 -0.88 -42.36
C ALA A 13 -18.23 -1.78 -43.36
N ARG A 14 -17.92 -1.26 -44.58
CA ARG A 14 -17.09 -1.93 -45.60
C ARG A 14 -15.61 -1.50 -45.50
N ARG A 15 -15.20 -0.85 -44.42
CA ARG A 15 -13.84 -0.34 -44.18
C ARG A 15 -13.34 0.69 -45.19
N ARG A 16 -14.23 1.40 -45.93
CA ARG A 16 -13.84 2.50 -46.80
C ARG A 16 -13.77 3.79 -46.00
N ILE A 17 -12.72 4.56 -46.20
CA ILE A 17 -12.53 5.85 -45.50
C ILE A 17 -13.62 6.82 -45.97
N ILE A 18 -14.38 7.36 -45.03
CA ILE A 18 -15.41 8.40 -45.25
C ILE A 18 -14.80 9.77 -45.10
N GLU A 19 -14.00 9.96 -44.06
CA GLU A 19 -13.38 11.25 -43.73
C GLU A 19 -12.10 11.09 -42.93
N THR A 20 -11.31 12.17 -42.92
CA THR A 20 -10.21 12.36 -41.97
C THR A 20 -10.73 13.21 -40.82
N VAL A 21 -10.72 12.69 -39.59
CA VAL A 21 -11.18 13.41 -38.43
C VAL A 21 -10.05 14.33 -37.92
N PRO A 22 -10.30 15.65 -37.75
CA PRO A 22 -9.31 16.54 -37.15
C PRO A 22 -8.92 16.04 -35.78
N ARG A 23 -7.61 15.83 -35.54
CA ARG A 23 -7.10 15.28 -34.28
C ARG A 23 -6.93 16.33 -33.17
N SER A 24 -7.09 17.61 -33.48
CA SER A 24 -7.03 18.69 -32.49
C SER A 24 -8.11 18.47 -31.41
N GLY A 25 -7.70 18.39 -30.16
CA GLY A 25 -8.62 18.12 -29.05
C GLY A 25 -9.01 16.66 -28.85
N LEU A 26 -8.52 15.72 -29.70
CA LEU A 26 -8.72 14.29 -29.47
C LEU A 26 -7.63 13.73 -28.57
N TRP A 27 -8.06 12.87 -27.65
CA TRP A 27 -7.20 12.21 -26.67
C TRP A 27 -7.51 10.71 -26.67
N ARG A 28 -6.46 9.92 -26.60
CA ARG A 28 -6.58 8.49 -26.28
C ARG A 28 -6.75 8.35 -24.78
N ALA A 29 -7.91 7.86 -24.35
CA ALA A 29 -8.14 7.56 -22.95
C ALA A 29 -7.16 6.47 -22.46
N ALA A 30 -6.68 6.60 -21.25
CA ALA A 30 -5.77 5.66 -20.62
C ALA A 30 -6.20 5.39 -19.17
N THR A 31 -5.76 4.28 -18.64
CA THR A 31 -5.95 3.91 -17.24
C THR A 31 -4.68 4.25 -16.44
N PRO A 32 -4.80 4.45 -15.10
CA PRO A 32 -6.03 4.46 -14.31
C PRO A 32 -6.89 5.71 -14.54
N GLN A 33 -8.19 5.59 -14.26
CA GLN A 33 -9.12 6.71 -14.16
C GLN A 33 -9.50 6.91 -12.70
N LEU A 34 -9.56 8.16 -12.23
CA LEU A 34 -9.78 8.48 -10.82
C LEU A 34 -11.00 9.37 -10.65
N PHE A 35 -11.91 8.94 -9.78
CA PHE A 35 -13.15 9.65 -9.47
C PHE A 35 -13.45 9.58 -7.97
N ARG A 36 -14.30 10.48 -7.50
CA ARG A 36 -14.87 10.35 -6.15
C ARG A 36 -15.81 9.15 -6.12
N ALA A 37 -15.60 8.21 -5.21
CA ALA A 37 -16.31 6.95 -5.17
C ALA A 37 -17.84 7.12 -5.17
N GLY A 38 -18.41 8.01 -4.35
CA GLY A 38 -19.84 8.23 -4.28
C GLY A 38 -20.43 8.76 -5.59
N GLU A 39 -19.72 9.63 -6.31
CA GLU A 39 -20.17 10.16 -7.61
C GLU A 39 -20.12 9.09 -8.69
N LEU A 40 -19.06 8.30 -8.73
CA LEU A 40 -18.92 7.19 -9.68
C LEU A 40 -19.99 6.12 -9.44
N ILE A 41 -20.21 5.71 -8.20
CA ILE A 41 -21.27 4.74 -7.85
C ILE A 41 -22.64 5.26 -8.31
N GLY A 42 -22.95 6.53 -8.07
CA GLY A 42 -24.18 7.15 -8.52
C GLY A 42 -24.33 7.13 -10.06
N ALA A 43 -23.26 7.43 -10.78
CA ALA A 43 -23.23 7.43 -12.24
C ALA A 43 -23.43 6.00 -12.82
N LEU A 44 -22.77 5.00 -12.26
CA LEU A 44 -22.88 3.60 -12.70
C LEU A 44 -24.26 3.00 -12.38
N ASN A 45 -24.86 3.34 -11.23
CA ASN A 45 -26.20 2.89 -10.86
C ASN A 45 -27.30 3.48 -11.75
N ALA A 46 -27.05 4.58 -12.46
CA ALA A 46 -27.99 5.14 -13.43
C ALA A 46 -28.15 4.34 -14.71
N GLY A 47 -27.39 3.26 -14.88
CA GLY A 47 -27.42 2.32 -16.00
C GLY A 47 -26.10 2.32 -16.80
N LEU A 48 -25.84 1.20 -17.48
CA LEU A 48 -24.57 0.97 -18.20
C LEU A 48 -24.68 1.00 -19.72
N ASP A 49 -25.89 1.21 -20.26
CA ASP A 49 -26.12 1.20 -21.71
C ASP A 49 -25.31 2.30 -22.41
N GLY A 50 -24.49 1.92 -23.39
CA GLY A 50 -23.64 2.83 -24.14
C GLY A 50 -22.44 3.40 -23.38
N ILE A 51 -22.16 2.91 -22.18
CA ILE A 51 -20.96 3.25 -21.41
C ILE A 51 -19.78 2.44 -21.94
N THR A 52 -18.68 3.11 -22.25
CA THR A 52 -17.44 2.48 -22.74
C THR A 52 -16.34 2.45 -21.67
N ASP A 53 -16.38 3.40 -20.72
CA ASP A 53 -15.47 3.51 -19.60
C ASP A 53 -16.12 4.35 -18.46
N GLU A 54 -15.44 4.46 -17.33
CA GLU A 54 -15.93 5.21 -16.16
C GLU A 54 -16.08 6.70 -16.48
N ALA A 55 -15.21 7.26 -17.30
CA ALA A 55 -15.32 8.66 -17.73
C ALA A 55 -16.63 8.92 -18.48
N SER A 56 -17.02 8.03 -19.41
CA SER A 56 -18.27 8.15 -20.16
C SER A 56 -19.51 8.02 -19.27
N ALA A 57 -19.44 7.22 -18.19
CA ALA A 57 -20.51 7.17 -17.18
C ALA A 57 -20.66 8.50 -16.44
N MET A 58 -19.54 9.11 -16.05
CA MET A 58 -19.54 10.41 -15.38
C MET A 58 -20.04 11.53 -16.30
N GLU A 59 -19.60 11.55 -17.54
CA GLU A 59 -20.07 12.51 -18.56
C GLU A 59 -21.57 12.42 -18.75
N ARG A 60 -22.11 11.21 -18.90
CA ARG A 60 -23.55 10.97 -19.01
C ARG A 60 -24.32 11.45 -17.76
N ALA A 61 -23.72 11.33 -16.60
CA ALA A 61 -24.26 11.84 -15.34
C ALA A 61 -24.13 13.39 -15.19
N GLY A 62 -23.67 14.09 -16.25
CA GLY A 62 -23.49 15.54 -16.26
C GLY A 62 -22.34 16.04 -15.40
N LYS A 63 -21.39 15.15 -15.07
CA LYS A 63 -20.20 15.51 -14.28
C LYS A 63 -19.06 15.97 -15.17
N SER A 64 -18.31 16.96 -14.72
CA SER A 64 -17.12 17.42 -15.43
C SER A 64 -15.96 16.44 -15.21
N VAL A 65 -15.43 15.91 -16.30
CA VAL A 65 -14.25 15.04 -16.30
C VAL A 65 -13.06 15.78 -16.90
N LYS A 66 -11.93 15.78 -16.20
CA LYS A 66 -10.72 16.48 -16.65
C LYS A 66 -9.71 15.47 -17.19
N VAL A 67 -9.18 15.78 -18.38
CA VAL A 67 -8.08 15.02 -18.98
C VAL A 67 -6.76 15.40 -18.30
N VAL A 68 -6.00 14.38 -17.87
CA VAL A 68 -4.64 14.53 -17.36
C VAL A 68 -3.69 13.84 -18.31
N SER A 69 -2.64 14.54 -18.76
CA SER A 69 -1.64 14.00 -19.67
C SER A 69 -0.81 12.90 -18.98
N CYS A 70 -0.54 11.83 -19.69
CA CYS A 70 0.38 10.78 -19.28
C CYS A 70 1.37 10.47 -20.41
N ARG A 71 2.37 9.65 -20.13
CA ARG A 71 3.37 9.23 -21.12
C ARG A 71 2.72 8.35 -22.19
N ALA A 72 3.21 8.42 -23.43
CA ALA A 72 2.77 7.57 -24.52
C ALA A 72 3.02 6.08 -24.27
N THR A 73 3.99 5.76 -23.41
CA THR A 73 4.33 4.42 -22.93
C THR A 73 3.30 3.81 -21.97
N ASN A 74 2.32 4.61 -21.51
CA ASN A 74 1.19 4.07 -20.76
C ASN A 74 0.23 3.39 -21.72
N ILE A 75 0.53 2.14 -22.06
CA ILE A 75 -0.29 1.30 -22.92
C ILE A 75 -1.29 0.50 -22.09
N LYS A 76 -2.37 0.09 -22.72
CA LYS A 76 -3.35 -0.86 -22.18
C LYS A 76 -3.12 -2.18 -22.89
N VAL A 77 -2.87 -3.25 -22.15
CA VAL A 77 -2.74 -4.60 -22.69
C VAL A 77 -4.14 -5.14 -22.99
N THR A 78 -4.50 -5.25 -24.24
CA THR A 78 -5.86 -5.67 -24.69
C THR A 78 -5.84 -6.65 -25.86
N GLU A 79 -4.81 -6.61 -26.69
CA GLU A 79 -4.68 -7.47 -27.87
C GLU A 79 -3.52 -8.45 -27.71
N PRO A 80 -3.57 -9.62 -28.36
CA PRO A 80 -2.42 -10.53 -28.41
C PRO A 80 -1.17 -9.83 -28.95
N GLY A 81 -0.11 -9.83 -28.14
CA GLY A 81 1.16 -9.18 -28.47
C GLY A 81 1.42 -7.87 -27.73
N ASP A 82 0.41 -7.26 -27.10
CA ASP A 82 0.59 -6.06 -26.28
C ASP A 82 1.48 -6.35 -25.07
N GLU A 83 1.46 -7.58 -24.52
CA GLU A 83 2.34 -8.03 -23.44
C GLU A 83 3.82 -7.95 -23.84
N ARG A 84 4.16 -8.34 -25.09
CA ARG A 84 5.53 -8.20 -25.61
C ARG A 84 5.95 -6.75 -25.74
N LEU A 85 5.02 -5.90 -26.15
CA LEU A 85 5.29 -4.46 -26.24
C LEU A 85 5.47 -3.88 -24.83
N ALA A 86 4.68 -4.33 -23.85
CA ALA A 86 4.85 -3.92 -22.45
C ALA A 86 6.21 -4.36 -21.90
N GLU A 87 6.63 -5.60 -22.16
CA GLU A 87 7.96 -6.11 -21.80
C GLU A 87 9.07 -5.26 -22.41
N CYS A 88 9.04 -5.01 -23.72
CA CYS A 88 10.02 -4.15 -24.39
C CYS A 88 10.04 -2.72 -23.84
N LEU A 89 8.90 -2.16 -23.50
CA LEU A 89 8.82 -0.83 -22.89
C LEU A 89 9.41 -0.80 -21.49
N LEU A 90 9.29 -1.89 -20.75
CA LEU A 90 9.91 -2.04 -19.43
C LEU A 90 11.43 -2.25 -19.55
N GLU A 91 11.88 -3.07 -20.49
CA GLU A 91 13.29 -3.35 -20.74
C GLU A 91 14.03 -2.14 -21.35
N GLY A 92 13.41 -1.43 -22.30
CA GLY A 92 14.00 -0.31 -23.03
C GLY A 92 14.18 0.99 -22.23
N GLN A 93 13.67 1.06 -21.02
CA GLN A 93 13.78 2.23 -20.13
C GLN A 93 14.96 2.14 -19.14
N GLY A 94 16.00 1.37 -19.48
CA GLY A 94 17.21 1.32 -18.64
C GLY A 94 17.03 0.50 -17.36
N GLY A 95 16.48 -0.69 -17.49
CA GLY A 95 16.05 -1.54 -16.39
C GLY A 95 14.67 -1.12 -15.87
N PRO A 96 13.89 -2.03 -15.26
CA PRO A 96 12.69 -1.63 -14.59
C PRO A 96 13.09 -0.49 -13.65
N MET A 97 12.45 0.68 -13.79
CA MET A 97 12.36 1.55 -12.60
C MET A 97 11.84 0.59 -11.54
N PRO A 98 12.63 0.28 -10.51
CA PRO A 98 12.12 -0.61 -9.50
C PRO A 98 10.84 0.04 -9.03
N ILE A 99 9.70 -0.57 -9.36
CA ILE A 99 8.50 -0.30 -8.59
C ILE A 99 8.99 -0.58 -7.19
N PRO A 100 9.08 0.43 -6.30
CA PRO A 100 9.58 0.14 -4.97
C PRO A 100 8.73 -1.01 -4.47
N GLU A 101 9.35 -2.17 -4.28
CA GLU A 101 8.64 -3.34 -3.80
C GLU A 101 8.12 -2.95 -2.44
N ILE A 102 6.82 -2.67 -2.35
CA ILE A 102 6.17 -2.29 -1.11
C ILE A 102 5.67 -3.58 -0.46
N ARG A 103 6.12 -3.82 0.75
CA ARG A 103 5.63 -4.92 1.58
C ARG A 103 4.86 -4.36 2.76
N VAL A 104 3.82 -5.07 3.15
CA VAL A 104 2.98 -4.74 4.31
C VAL A 104 3.12 -5.88 5.31
N GLY A 105 3.40 -5.54 6.55
CA GLY A 105 3.43 -6.49 7.66
C GLY A 105 2.39 -6.14 8.71
N GLN A 106 1.92 -7.16 9.40
CA GLN A 106 1.01 -7.02 10.53
C GLN A 106 1.58 -7.81 11.70
N GLY A 107 1.60 -7.20 12.89
CA GLY A 107 1.94 -7.87 14.14
C GLY A 107 0.81 -7.72 15.14
N TYR A 108 0.63 -8.73 15.95
CA TYR A 108 -0.32 -8.73 17.05
C TYR A 108 0.31 -9.40 18.26
N ASP A 109 0.24 -8.75 19.42
CA ASP A 109 0.69 -9.35 20.66
C ASP A 109 -0.29 -9.02 21.81
N SER A 110 -0.34 -9.87 22.81
CA SER A 110 -1.20 -9.70 23.95
C SER A 110 -0.58 -10.31 25.21
N HIS A 111 -0.53 -9.53 26.30
CA HIS A 111 0.02 -9.94 27.57
C HIS A 111 -0.94 -9.68 28.72
N ARG A 112 -0.87 -10.49 29.76
CA ARG A 112 -1.65 -10.29 30.98
C ARG A 112 -1.06 -9.20 31.84
N LEU A 113 -1.90 -8.40 32.51
CA LEU A 113 -1.48 -7.47 33.53
C LEU A 113 -1.30 -8.20 34.86
N VAL A 114 -0.10 -8.13 35.44
CA VAL A 114 0.28 -8.75 36.72
C VAL A 114 0.86 -7.71 37.67
N ALA A 115 0.70 -7.93 38.98
CA ALA A 115 1.29 -7.08 39.99
C ALA A 115 2.82 -7.27 40.09
N GLY A 116 3.55 -6.25 40.54
CA GLY A 116 4.99 -6.33 40.80
C GLY A 116 5.89 -6.20 39.58
N ARG A 117 5.33 -5.83 38.42
CA ARG A 117 6.11 -5.47 37.22
C ARG A 117 5.79 -4.04 36.76
N PRO A 118 6.76 -3.32 36.19
CA PRO A 118 6.50 -2.04 35.55
C PRO A 118 5.63 -2.26 34.29
N LEU A 119 4.77 -1.31 33.99
CA LEU A 119 4.07 -1.27 32.70
C LEU A 119 4.95 -0.49 31.72
N ILE A 120 5.40 -1.18 30.66
CA ILE A 120 6.20 -0.57 29.60
C ILE A 120 5.44 -0.75 28.28
N LEU A 121 5.23 0.35 27.53
CA LEU A 121 4.59 0.35 26.23
C LEU A 121 5.32 1.32 25.29
N GLY A 122 5.80 0.83 24.18
CA GLY A 122 6.58 1.62 23.21
C GLY A 122 7.89 2.15 23.80
N GLY A 123 8.51 1.42 24.74
CA GLY A 123 9.71 1.83 25.44
C GLY A 123 9.45 2.84 26.57
N VAL A 124 8.21 3.25 26.81
CA VAL A 124 7.84 4.22 27.84
C VAL A 124 7.30 3.51 29.08
N THR A 125 7.89 3.79 30.23
CA THR A 125 7.35 3.32 31.52
C THR A 125 6.13 4.13 31.92
N ILE A 126 5.00 3.46 32.07
CA ILE A 126 3.71 4.07 32.40
C ILE A 126 3.43 3.87 33.90
N PRO A 127 3.13 4.93 34.65
CA PRO A 127 2.75 4.81 36.06
C PRO A 127 1.45 4.04 36.22
N PHE A 128 1.55 2.78 36.66
CA PHE A 128 0.40 1.91 36.92
C PHE A 128 0.79 0.81 37.92
N GLU A 129 -0.20 0.30 38.66
CA GLU A 129 0.03 -0.70 39.73
C GLU A 129 0.37 -2.11 39.20
N LYS A 130 0.20 -2.34 37.91
CA LYS A 130 0.46 -3.62 37.25
C LYS A 130 1.27 -3.39 35.98
N GLY A 131 2.10 -4.34 35.62
CA GLY A 131 2.80 -4.39 34.35
C GLY A 131 2.44 -5.64 33.57
N LEU A 132 2.97 -5.74 32.37
CA LEU A 132 2.71 -6.89 31.49
C LEU A 132 3.58 -8.09 31.89
N ASP A 133 3.00 -9.28 31.82
CA ASP A 133 3.69 -10.54 32.07
C ASP A 133 4.33 -11.04 30.78
N GLY A 134 5.63 -11.37 30.83
CA GLY A 134 6.36 -11.86 29.69
C GLY A 134 7.83 -12.11 29.99
N HIS A 135 8.57 -12.70 29.04
CA HIS A 135 9.95 -13.10 29.25
C HIS A 135 10.95 -11.95 29.23
N SER A 136 10.74 -10.98 28.32
CA SER A 136 11.49 -9.73 28.22
C SER A 136 10.95 -8.67 29.21
N ASP A 137 11.07 -7.40 28.90
CA ASP A 137 10.35 -6.31 29.58
C ASP A 137 8.83 -6.35 29.30
N ALA A 138 8.39 -7.25 28.41
CA ALA A 138 7.01 -7.49 27.99
C ALA A 138 6.33 -6.27 27.35
N ASP A 139 7.09 -5.45 26.61
CA ASP A 139 6.52 -4.37 25.81
C ASP A 139 5.75 -4.93 24.60
N VAL A 140 4.48 -5.18 24.80
CA VAL A 140 3.57 -5.77 23.82
C VAL A 140 3.46 -4.94 22.53
N LEU A 141 3.64 -3.63 22.62
CA LEU A 141 3.61 -2.76 21.45
C LEU A 141 4.84 -2.95 20.58
N LEU A 142 6.03 -2.95 21.17
CA LEU A 142 7.28 -3.18 20.45
C LEU A 142 7.39 -4.61 19.92
N HIS A 143 6.81 -5.61 20.61
CA HIS A 143 6.74 -6.98 20.10
C HIS A 143 5.87 -7.06 18.85
N ALA A 144 4.68 -6.46 18.86
CA ALA A 144 3.82 -6.44 17.68
C ALA A 144 4.47 -5.70 16.49
N VAL A 145 5.16 -4.59 16.74
CA VAL A 145 5.93 -3.87 15.71
C VAL A 145 7.06 -4.74 15.16
N THR A 146 7.78 -5.46 16.02
CA THR A 146 8.87 -6.37 15.64
C THR A 146 8.34 -7.46 14.69
N ASP A 147 7.22 -8.09 15.03
CA ASP A 147 6.60 -9.11 14.19
C ASP A 147 6.08 -8.54 12.86
N ALA A 148 5.53 -7.34 12.87
CA ALA A 148 5.12 -6.68 11.64
C ALA A 148 6.29 -6.44 10.68
N VAL A 149 7.43 -5.98 11.19
CA VAL A 149 8.65 -5.74 10.39
C VAL A 149 9.22 -7.05 9.86
N LEU A 150 9.38 -8.07 10.72
CA LEU A 150 9.87 -9.38 10.35
C LEU A 150 8.98 -10.05 9.30
N GLY A 151 7.65 -10.00 9.50
CA GLY A 151 6.67 -10.57 8.57
C GLY A 151 6.69 -9.88 7.21
N ALA A 152 6.74 -8.53 7.17
CA ALA A 152 6.87 -7.79 5.92
C ALA A 152 8.14 -8.15 5.15
N ALA A 153 9.26 -8.29 5.86
CA ALA A 153 10.56 -8.65 5.28
C ALA A 153 10.72 -10.16 4.99
N SER A 154 9.73 -11.00 5.35
CA SER A 154 9.81 -12.46 5.27
C SER A 154 10.97 -13.06 6.06
N LEU A 155 11.26 -12.49 7.24
CA LEU A 155 12.37 -12.88 8.12
C LEU A 155 11.93 -13.72 9.33
N GLY A 156 10.70 -14.24 9.35
CA GLY A 156 10.16 -15.02 10.47
C GLY A 156 9.42 -14.17 11.49
N ASP A 157 9.58 -14.49 12.77
CA ASP A 157 8.91 -13.84 13.89
C ASP A 157 9.87 -13.55 15.06
N ILE A 158 9.42 -12.80 16.06
CA ILE A 158 10.19 -12.43 17.23
C ILE A 158 10.67 -13.66 18.03
N GLY A 159 9.86 -14.72 18.10
CA GLY A 159 10.19 -15.95 18.80
C GLY A 159 11.31 -16.73 18.13
N THR A 160 11.43 -16.66 16.81
CA THR A 160 12.52 -17.26 16.05
C THR A 160 13.85 -16.58 16.33
N HIS A 161 13.89 -15.25 16.42
CA HIS A 161 15.12 -14.48 16.64
C HIS A 161 15.50 -14.37 18.12
N PHE A 162 14.51 -14.31 19.01
CA PHE A 162 14.68 -14.10 20.44
C PHE A 162 13.87 -15.13 21.25
N PRO A 163 14.23 -16.42 21.14
CA PRO A 163 13.44 -17.49 21.75
C PRO A 163 13.35 -17.34 23.26
N PRO A 164 12.17 -17.46 23.87
CA PRO A 164 11.98 -17.35 25.31
C PRO A 164 12.68 -18.47 26.10
N SER A 165 13.10 -19.54 25.43
CA SER A 165 13.92 -20.60 26.00
C SER A 165 15.38 -20.19 26.26
N ASP A 166 15.86 -19.12 25.63
CA ASP A 166 17.23 -18.62 25.82
C ASP A 166 17.29 -17.62 26.99
N PRO A 167 17.95 -17.96 28.10
CA PRO A 167 18.01 -17.08 29.30
C PRO A 167 18.57 -15.68 29.05
N LYS A 168 19.36 -15.49 27.96
CA LYS A 168 19.95 -14.19 27.64
C LYS A 168 18.89 -13.09 27.33
N TRP A 169 17.70 -13.53 26.94
CA TRP A 169 16.60 -12.60 26.61
C TRP A 169 15.67 -12.31 27.78
N LYS A 170 15.92 -12.95 28.94
CA LYS A 170 15.13 -12.69 30.14
C LYS A 170 15.32 -11.26 30.63
N GLY A 171 14.22 -10.51 30.67
CA GLY A 171 14.24 -9.10 31.06
C GLY A 171 14.89 -8.19 30.01
N ALA A 172 15.08 -8.67 28.77
CA ALA A 172 15.65 -7.86 27.70
C ALA A 172 14.74 -6.66 27.38
N ASP A 173 15.35 -5.55 27.03
CA ASP A 173 14.72 -4.34 26.55
C ASP A 173 14.20 -4.57 25.13
N SER A 174 12.88 -4.51 24.94
CA SER A 174 12.24 -4.75 23.63
C SER A 174 12.62 -3.70 22.57
N GLY A 175 13.02 -2.51 22.97
CA GLY A 175 13.57 -1.50 22.06
C GLY A 175 14.88 -1.96 21.42
N LYS A 176 15.74 -2.67 22.17
CA LYS A 176 16.96 -3.26 21.61
C LYS A 176 16.68 -4.44 20.70
N LEU A 177 15.65 -5.23 21.01
CA LEU A 177 15.21 -6.33 20.14
C LEU A 177 14.71 -5.78 18.81
N LEU A 178 13.87 -4.75 18.85
CA LEU A 178 13.39 -4.08 17.64
C LEU A 178 14.54 -3.46 16.84
N ALA A 179 15.50 -2.79 17.49
CA ALA A 179 16.66 -2.22 16.80
C ALA A 179 17.44 -3.29 16.02
N ALA A 180 17.69 -4.45 16.64
CA ALA A 180 18.35 -5.57 15.96
C ALA A 180 17.55 -6.08 14.75
N VAL A 181 16.22 -6.10 14.84
CA VAL A 181 15.35 -6.49 13.72
C VAL A 181 15.35 -5.43 12.61
N MET A 182 15.43 -4.15 12.97
CA MET A 182 15.58 -3.08 11.97
C MET A 182 16.89 -3.22 11.19
N ASP A 183 17.99 -3.59 11.87
CA ASP A 183 19.27 -3.87 11.20
C ASP A 183 19.16 -5.08 10.26
N LEU A 184 18.46 -6.14 10.66
CA LEU A 184 18.19 -7.31 9.79
C LEU A 184 17.36 -6.94 8.58
N ALA A 185 16.30 -6.16 8.75
CA ALA A 185 15.45 -5.70 7.65
C ALA A 185 16.26 -4.84 6.66
N GLN A 186 17.09 -3.93 7.18
CA GLN A 186 17.97 -3.09 6.37
C GLN A 186 19.00 -3.93 5.60
N ALA A 187 19.62 -4.91 6.24
CA ALA A 187 20.56 -5.83 5.60
C ALA A 187 19.89 -6.66 4.49
N ALA A 188 18.58 -6.94 4.62
CA ALA A 188 17.77 -7.58 3.60
C ALA A 188 17.26 -6.62 2.51
N GLY A 189 17.65 -5.34 2.55
CA GLY A 189 17.30 -4.33 1.55
C GLY A 189 15.94 -3.63 1.81
N TRP A 190 15.37 -3.77 3.01
CA TRP A 190 14.06 -3.20 3.36
C TRP A 190 14.19 -1.97 4.26
N GLN A 191 13.28 -1.03 4.07
CA GLN A 191 13.15 0.17 4.90
C GLN A 191 11.70 0.34 5.33
N VAL A 192 11.48 0.60 6.61
CA VAL A 192 10.15 0.97 7.13
C VAL A 192 9.83 2.39 6.66
N VAL A 193 8.70 2.56 5.98
CA VAL A 193 8.23 3.86 5.47
C VAL A 193 7.28 4.51 6.45
N ASN A 194 6.36 3.73 7.00
CA ASN A 194 5.40 4.20 8.00
C ASN A 194 4.95 3.03 8.89
N LEU A 195 4.43 3.38 10.04
CA LEU A 195 3.87 2.44 11.00
C LEU A 195 2.63 3.06 11.61
N ASP A 196 1.59 2.27 11.75
CA ASP A 196 0.41 2.58 12.55
C ASP A 196 0.21 1.49 13.59
N ALA A 197 -0.13 1.88 14.81
CA ALA A 197 -0.31 0.95 15.91
C ALA A 197 -1.50 1.32 16.78
N THR A 198 -2.27 0.29 17.17
CA THR A 198 -3.40 0.45 18.08
C THR A 198 -3.17 -0.35 19.35
N VAL A 199 -3.23 0.31 20.50
CA VAL A 199 -3.20 -0.33 21.81
C VAL A 199 -4.61 -0.44 22.37
N ILE A 200 -5.04 -1.68 22.65
CA ILE A 200 -6.34 -1.97 23.25
C ILE A 200 -6.13 -2.28 24.73
N CYS A 201 -6.52 -1.38 25.60
CA CYS A 201 -6.50 -1.61 27.05
C CYS A 201 -7.63 -0.86 27.75
N GLU A 202 -8.16 -1.46 28.84
CA GLU A 202 -9.17 -0.79 29.66
C GLU A 202 -8.55 0.25 30.59
N ARG A 203 -7.40 -0.07 31.19
CA ARG A 203 -6.61 0.74 32.11
C ARG A 203 -5.12 0.43 31.95
N PRO A 204 -4.24 1.43 32.21
CA PRO A 204 -4.55 2.86 32.39
C PRO A 204 -5.07 3.55 31.12
N LYS A 205 -5.67 4.73 31.26
CA LYS A 205 -6.06 5.55 30.09
C LYS A 205 -4.81 6.17 29.47
N LEU A 206 -4.52 5.83 28.22
CA LEU A 206 -3.29 6.21 27.53
C LEU A 206 -3.39 7.55 26.78
N GLY A 207 -4.56 8.20 26.77
CA GLY A 207 -4.79 9.41 25.97
C GLY A 207 -3.80 10.55 26.20
N ALA A 208 -3.35 10.74 27.45
CA ALA A 208 -2.35 11.77 27.79
C ALA A 208 -0.89 11.42 27.41
N LEU A 209 -0.66 10.18 26.94
CA LEU A 209 0.67 9.65 26.58
C LEU A 209 0.85 9.50 25.07
N LYS A 210 -0.16 9.89 24.30
CA LYS A 210 -0.13 9.90 22.82
C LYS A 210 0.44 11.25 22.35
N ALA A 211 1.71 11.48 22.52
CA ALA A 211 2.37 12.68 22.00
C ALA A 211 3.33 12.32 20.89
#